data_bd55746e49fcc5a4866ccdedce147340
#
_entry.id   bd55746e49fcc5a4866ccdedce147340
#
_cell.length_a   1.000
_cell.length_b   1.000
_cell.length_c   1.000
_cell.angle_alpha   90.00
_cell.angle_beta   90.00
_cell.angle_gamma   90.00
#
_symmetry.space_group_name_H-M   'P 1'
#
loop_
_entity.id
_entity.type
_entity.pdbx_description
1 polymer ?
#
loop_
_entity_poly.entity_id
_entity_poly.type
_entity_poly.pdbx_seq_one_letter_code
_entity_poly.pdbx_strand_id
1 'polypeptide(L)' 'MLRVFLAEDETIIRETLRDTVPWARCGYTFVGEAGDGEMALPLIQQTRPDVLITDIR' A
#
# COMPACT_ATOMS: atom_id res chain seq x y z
N MET A 1 -15.67 2.11 0.79
CA MET A 1 -14.38 2.64 1.24
C MET A 1 -13.37 2.57 0.09
N LEU A 2 -12.48 3.53 0.05
CA LEU A 2 -11.43 3.53 -0.97
C LEU A 2 -10.39 2.45 -0.67
N ARG A 3 -9.96 1.75 -1.70
CA ARG A 3 -8.98 0.67 -1.59
C ARG A 3 -7.58 1.27 -1.74
N VAL A 4 -6.71 1.05 -0.77
CA VAL A 4 -5.37 1.63 -0.77
C VAL A 4 -4.30 0.54 -0.88
N PHE A 5 -3.30 0.80 -1.72
CA PHE A 5 -2.11 -0.03 -1.86
C PHE A 5 -0.88 0.80 -1.52
N LEU A 6 0.05 0.19 -0.79
CA LEU A 6 1.28 0.86 -0.34
C LEU A 6 2.49 0.22 -1.00
N ALA A 7 3.26 1.02 -1.74
CA ALA A 7 4.52 0.60 -2.33
C ALA A 7 5.65 1.44 -1.72
N GLU A 8 6.45 0.81 -0.87
CA GLU A 8 7.54 1.48 -0.14
C GLU A 8 8.72 0.53 -0.05
N ASP A 9 9.90 0.99 -0.50
CA ASP A 9 11.08 0.14 -0.54
C ASP A 9 11.74 -0.09 0.82
N GLU A 10 11.52 0.80 1.78
CA GLU A 10 12.05 0.61 3.13
C GLU A 10 11.08 -0.20 3.98
N THR A 11 11.51 -1.41 4.37
CA THR A 11 10.66 -2.35 5.10
C THR A 11 10.11 -1.77 6.40
N ILE A 12 10.95 -1.09 7.17
CA ILE A 12 10.52 -0.54 8.46
C ILE A 12 9.46 0.53 8.26
N ILE A 13 9.65 1.41 7.28
CA ILE A 13 8.67 2.46 6.98
C ILE A 13 7.37 1.84 6.48
N ARG A 14 7.47 0.88 5.58
CA ARG A 14 6.29 0.20 5.02
C ARG A 14 5.46 -0.47 6.11
N GLU A 15 6.12 -1.25 6.97
CA GLU A 15 5.43 -1.95 8.04
C GLU A 15 4.87 -1.00 9.08
N THR A 16 5.60 0.08 9.40
CA THR A 16 5.12 1.09 10.34
C THR A 16 3.85 1.76 9.82
N LEU A 17 3.84 2.17 8.56
CA LEU A 17 2.65 2.78 7.97
C LEU A 17 1.47 1.80 7.94
N ARG A 18 1.74 0.56 7.53
CA ARG A 18 0.70 -0.47 7.50
C ARG A 18 0.04 -0.65 8.87
N ASP A 19 0.87 -0.70 9.91
CA ASP A 19 0.40 -1.10 11.25
C ASP A 19 -0.10 0.06 12.10
N THR A 20 0.31 1.30 11.81
CA THR A 20 -0.03 2.45 12.67
C THR A 20 -1.10 3.36 12.09
N VAL A 21 -1.22 3.45 10.78
CA VAL A 21 -2.25 4.28 10.17
C VAL A 21 -3.62 3.64 10.38
N PRO A 22 -4.59 4.37 10.94
CA PRO A 22 -5.93 3.83 11.14
C PRO A 22 -6.73 3.88 9.82
N TRP A 23 -6.38 3.01 8.88
CA TRP A 23 -6.90 3.02 7.52
C TRP A 23 -8.43 3.04 7.47
N ALA A 24 -9.06 2.14 8.24
CA ALA A 24 -10.52 2.05 8.24
C ALA A 24 -11.18 3.33 8.75
N ARG A 25 -10.63 3.95 9.78
CA ARG A 25 -11.14 5.22 10.29
C ARG A 25 -11.02 6.34 9.28
N CYS A 26 -9.99 6.27 8.44
CA CYS A 26 -9.75 7.27 7.40
C CYS A 26 -10.57 7.03 6.15
N GLY A 27 -11.40 5.99 6.12
CA GLY A 27 -12.22 5.66 4.97
C GLY A 27 -11.53 4.76 3.95
N TYR A 28 -10.46 4.07 4.34
CA TYR A 28 -9.68 3.22 3.44
C TYR A 28 -9.76 1.76 3.83
N THR A 29 -9.70 0.91 2.80
CA THR A 29 -9.44 -0.52 2.97
C THR A 29 -8.02 -0.79 2.49
N PHE A 30 -7.15 -1.26 3.37
CA PHE A 30 -5.78 -1.60 3.00
C PHE A 30 -5.79 -2.93 2.26
N VAL A 31 -5.42 -2.92 0.97
CA VAL A 31 -5.56 -4.10 0.11
C VAL A 31 -4.25 -4.77 -0.25
N GLY A 32 -3.11 -4.13 0.00
CA GLY A 32 -1.83 -4.77 -0.26
C GLY A 32 -0.65 -3.84 -0.13
N GLU A 33 0.53 -4.44 -0.13
CA GLU A 33 1.79 -3.73 -0.05
C GLU A 33 2.87 -4.43 -0.86
N ALA A 34 3.90 -3.68 -1.25
CA ALA A 34 5.05 -4.23 -1.93
C ALA A 34 6.29 -3.39 -1.64
N GLY A 35 7.46 -4.02 -1.70
CA GLY A 35 8.74 -3.38 -1.42
C GLY A 35 9.45 -2.82 -2.65
N ASP A 36 8.97 -3.13 -3.85
CA ASP A 36 9.55 -2.61 -5.09
C ASP A 36 8.51 -2.60 -6.21
N GLY A 37 8.85 -1.94 -7.32
CA GLY A 37 7.93 -1.77 -8.44
C GLY A 37 7.61 -3.06 -9.17
N GLU A 38 8.58 -3.98 -9.29
CA GLU A 38 8.35 -5.26 -9.96
C GLU A 38 7.34 -6.10 -9.22
N MET A 39 7.44 -6.13 -7.90
CA MET A 39 6.48 -6.87 -7.08
C MET A 39 5.14 -6.16 -7.00
N ALA A 40 5.15 -4.83 -7.03
CA ALA A 40 3.93 -4.04 -6.89
C ALA A 40 2.99 -4.20 -8.09
N LEU A 41 3.52 -4.20 -9.31
CA LEU A 41 2.70 -4.19 -10.51
C LEU A 41 1.67 -5.32 -10.58
N PRO A 42 2.05 -6.60 -10.43
CA PRO A 42 1.05 -7.66 -10.48
C PRO A 42 0.04 -7.59 -9.33
N LEU A 43 0.49 -7.16 -8.16
CA LEU A 43 -0.40 -7.02 -7.00
C LEU A 43 -1.38 -5.86 -7.18
N ILE A 44 -0.94 -4.75 -7.75
CA ILE A 44 -1.81 -3.63 -8.08
C ILE A 44 -2.89 -4.07 -9.08
N GLN A 45 -2.50 -4.82 -10.09
CA GLN A 45 -3.44 -5.34 -11.08
C GLN A 45 -4.46 -6.28 -10.46
N GLN A 46 -4.05 -7.10 -9.51
CA GLN A 46 -4.93 -8.01 -8.80
C GLN A 46 -5.88 -7.30 -7.84
N THR A 47 -5.35 -6.36 -7.06
CA THR A 47 -6.11 -5.72 -5.98
C THR A 47 -6.93 -4.53 -6.45
N ARG A 48 -6.58 -3.93 -7.57
CA ARG A 48 -7.27 -2.77 -8.16
C ARG A 48 -7.51 -1.67 -7.14
N PRO A 49 -6.45 -1.07 -6.60
CA PRO A 49 -6.62 0.00 -5.61
C PRO A 49 -7.15 1.27 -6.25
N ASP A 50 -7.86 2.04 -5.45
CA ASP A 50 -8.29 3.39 -5.84
C ASP A 50 -7.19 4.41 -5.57
N VAL A 51 -6.35 4.14 -4.58
CA VAL A 51 -5.27 5.03 -4.14
C VAL A 51 -3.98 4.23 -4.05
N LEU A 52 -2.93 4.78 -4.64
CA LEU A 52 -1.59 4.21 -4.56
C LEU A 52 -0.69 5.19 -3.80
N ILE A 53 -0.19 4.74 -2.66
CA ILE A 53 0.83 5.47 -1.91
C ILE A 53 2.17 4.86 -2.26
N THR A 54 3.06 5.66 -2.80
CA THR A 54 4.35 5.14 -3.26
C THR A 54 5.50 6.08 -2.93
N ASP A 55 6.60 5.50 -2.47
CA ASP A 55 7.89 6.15 -2.28
C ASP A 55 8.97 5.14 -2.63
N ILE A 56 8.98 4.72 -3.88
CA ILE A 56 9.96 3.76 -4.39
C ILE A 56 11.10 4.52 -5.05
N ARG A 57 12.34 4.21 -4.66
CA ARG A 57 13.54 4.87 -5.17
C ARG A 57 14.35 3.97 -6.08
#